data_bf0b9b70ada9ec3d9751b5faa95a8adf
#
_entry.id   bf0b9b70ada9ec3d9751b5faa95a8adf
#
_cell.length_a   1.000
_cell.length_b   1.000
_cell.length_c   1.000
_cell.angle_alpha   90.00
_cell.angle_beta   90.00
_cell.angle_gamma   90.00
#
_symmetry.space_group_name_H-M   'P 1'
#
loop_
_entity.id
_entity.type
_entity.pdbx_description
1 polymer ?
#
loop_
_entity_poly.entity_id
_entity_poly.type
_entity_poly.pdbx_seq_one_letter_code
_entity_poly.pdbx_strand_id
1 'polypeptide(L)'
;MIVYHYCSLESLNSILNHRSLRLTNILKSNDSMEISWICRYYDGEFENAYKNASDLLKEKISLERFKGYMRLFTDEFFNENNADFRYYVTCFSYQDDLLSQWRGYADDGRGAAIGFDLDVLKQIVQVSPEKSQSSVVSLHKISYSESEQKETVHQIVCELVSEIEKMLQEEKELTGNFENKTREYEMELLDKIMNSFKKTFWKLFQVSVYMKNPFFREESEIRLCEFSSKQLLMGREVELSLGARLHNYSYYVKENQLISYVDFDFSKCVNQLIRKLVIGPKCLTSERDMKYYLSTLGLVDCEVNKSQGTYR
;
A
#
# COMPACT_ATOMS: atom_id res chain seq x y z
N MET A 1 -20.82 -4.54 2.67
CA MET A 1 -19.99 -5.68 2.14
C MET A 1 -18.99 -6.09 3.20
N ILE A 2 -18.66 -7.42 3.32
CA ILE A 2 -17.69 -7.90 4.32
C ILE A 2 -16.38 -8.30 3.62
N VAL A 3 -15.25 -7.98 4.26
CA VAL A 3 -13.90 -8.42 3.86
C VAL A 3 -13.24 -9.12 5.03
N TYR A 4 -12.34 -10.09 4.77
CA TYR A 4 -11.89 -11.06 5.76
C TYR A 4 -10.39 -11.00 6.02
N HIS A 5 -10.02 -10.89 7.29
CA HIS A 5 -8.64 -10.99 7.73
C HIS A 5 -8.39 -12.39 8.31
N TYR A 6 -7.57 -13.18 7.60
CA TYR A 6 -7.22 -14.54 8.02
C TYR A 6 -6.06 -14.51 9.01
N CYS A 7 -6.18 -15.27 10.09
CA CYS A 7 -5.16 -15.28 11.14
C CYS A 7 -5.19 -16.59 11.95
N SER A 8 -4.10 -16.84 12.69
CA SER A 8 -4.06 -17.90 13.68
C SER A 8 -5.03 -17.63 14.84
N LEU A 9 -5.37 -18.65 15.65
CA LEU A 9 -6.19 -18.44 16.85
C LEU A 9 -5.52 -17.53 17.89
N GLU A 10 -4.20 -17.57 17.99
CA GLU A 10 -3.45 -16.66 18.85
C GLU A 10 -3.60 -15.19 18.41
N SER A 11 -3.45 -14.97 17.10
CA SER A 11 -3.67 -13.63 16.52
C SER A 11 -5.13 -13.19 16.65
N LEU A 12 -6.10 -14.08 16.40
CA LEU A 12 -7.52 -13.81 16.63
C LEU A 12 -7.75 -13.31 18.06
N ASN A 13 -7.26 -14.08 19.05
CA ASN A 13 -7.40 -13.74 20.46
C ASN A 13 -6.77 -12.38 20.79
N SER A 14 -5.59 -12.10 20.24
CA SER A 14 -4.91 -10.80 20.40
C SER A 14 -5.70 -9.65 19.78
N ILE A 15 -6.14 -9.80 18.52
CA ILE A 15 -6.90 -8.79 17.77
C ILE A 15 -8.19 -8.42 18.51
N LEU A 16 -8.95 -9.43 18.94
CA LEU A 16 -10.24 -9.21 19.56
C LEU A 16 -10.14 -8.64 20.98
N ASN A 17 -9.14 -9.06 21.78
CA ASN A 17 -8.94 -8.53 23.13
C ASN A 17 -8.40 -7.10 23.13
N HIS A 18 -7.43 -6.80 22.25
CA HIS A 18 -6.87 -5.46 22.12
C HIS A 18 -7.67 -4.55 21.19
N ARG A 19 -8.62 -5.12 20.43
CA ARG A 19 -9.42 -4.39 19.43
C ARG A 19 -8.55 -3.61 18.44
N SER A 20 -7.50 -4.25 18.00
CA SER A 20 -6.43 -3.66 17.19
C SER A 20 -5.93 -4.63 16.14
N LEU A 21 -5.64 -4.11 14.94
CA LEU A 21 -4.93 -4.80 13.87
C LEU A 21 -3.54 -4.21 13.68
N ARG A 22 -2.54 -5.06 13.47
CA ARG A 22 -1.20 -4.60 13.07
C ARG A 22 -1.14 -4.34 11.59
N LEU A 23 -0.73 -3.13 11.24
CA LEU A 23 -0.26 -2.80 9.91
C LEU A 23 1.25 -3.04 9.92
N THR A 24 1.70 -4.03 9.19
CA THR A 24 3.12 -4.44 9.17
C THR A 24 3.84 -3.79 7.99
N ASN A 25 5.12 -3.49 8.15
CA ASN A 25 5.96 -2.99 7.07
C ASN A 25 5.89 -3.93 5.85
N ILE A 26 5.40 -3.40 4.73
CA ILE A 26 5.14 -4.17 3.50
C ILE A 26 6.42 -4.82 2.94
N LEU A 27 7.60 -4.22 3.14
CA LEU A 27 8.88 -4.79 2.73
C LEU A 27 9.27 -6.06 3.50
N LYS A 28 8.50 -6.42 4.53
CA LYS A 28 8.65 -7.65 5.33
C LYS A 28 7.49 -8.63 5.10
N SER A 29 6.75 -8.45 4.01
CA SER A 29 5.69 -9.37 3.57
C SER A 29 6.28 -10.68 3.03
N ASN A 30 5.41 -11.67 2.82
CA ASN A 30 5.81 -12.97 2.26
C ASN A 30 6.18 -12.89 0.76
N ASP A 31 5.74 -11.86 0.05
CA ASP A 31 6.10 -11.61 -1.34
C ASP A 31 7.34 -10.71 -1.39
N SER A 32 8.47 -11.27 -1.83
CA SER A 32 9.74 -10.56 -1.94
C SER A 32 9.75 -9.44 -2.99
N MET A 33 8.75 -9.39 -3.86
CA MET A 33 8.62 -8.39 -4.92
C MET A 33 7.52 -7.37 -4.65
N GLU A 34 6.95 -7.35 -3.46
CA GLU A 34 5.75 -6.61 -3.12
C GLU A 34 5.75 -5.19 -3.74
N ILE A 35 6.49 -4.26 -3.33
CA ILE A 35 6.49 -2.90 -3.90
C ILE A 35 7.22 -2.83 -5.25
N SER A 36 8.26 -3.63 -5.45
CA SER A 36 9.12 -3.57 -6.64
C SER A 36 8.51 -4.22 -7.89
N TRP A 37 7.35 -4.90 -7.77
CA TRP A 37 6.70 -5.58 -8.89
C TRP A 37 6.47 -4.65 -10.09
N ILE A 38 6.09 -3.42 -9.87
CA ILE A 38 5.78 -2.47 -10.94
C ILE A 38 7.02 -1.98 -11.70
N CYS A 39 8.23 -2.09 -11.11
CA CYS A 39 9.48 -1.66 -11.74
C CYS A 39 9.75 -2.41 -13.04
N ARG A 40 9.16 -3.59 -13.23
CA ARG A 40 9.26 -4.38 -14.48
C ARG A 40 8.74 -3.65 -15.72
N TYR A 41 7.88 -2.65 -15.53
CA TYR A 41 7.31 -1.88 -16.63
C TYR A 41 8.13 -0.62 -16.97
N TYR A 42 9.03 -0.19 -16.08
CA TYR A 42 9.69 1.11 -16.19
C TYR A 42 10.51 1.26 -17.45
N ASP A 43 11.43 0.34 -17.73
CA ASP A 43 12.31 0.45 -18.90
C ASP A 43 11.50 0.63 -20.19
N GLY A 44 10.45 -0.17 -20.35
CA GLY A 44 9.60 -0.11 -21.55
C GLY A 44 8.79 1.18 -21.64
N GLU A 45 8.16 1.60 -20.54
CA GLU A 45 7.26 2.76 -20.57
C GLU A 45 8.03 4.09 -20.60
N PHE A 46 9.16 4.21 -19.91
CA PHE A 46 10.02 5.38 -20.01
C PHE A 46 10.64 5.52 -21.40
N GLU A 47 11.10 4.42 -22.01
CA GLU A 47 11.63 4.43 -23.37
C GLU A 47 10.54 4.76 -24.40
N ASN A 48 9.34 4.21 -24.25
CA ASN A 48 8.21 4.49 -25.12
C ASN A 48 7.77 5.96 -25.05
N ALA A 49 7.65 6.50 -23.84
CA ALA A 49 7.29 7.89 -23.64
C ALA A 49 8.37 8.84 -24.23
N TYR A 50 9.64 8.55 -24.01
CA TYR A 50 10.74 9.32 -24.59
C TYR A 50 10.74 9.28 -26.13
N LYS A 51 10.49 8.12 -26.75
CA LYS A 51 10.40 7.99 -28.22
C LYS A 51 9.31 8.88 -28.81
N ASN A 52 8.20 9.02 -28.10
CA ASN A 52 7.04 9.82 -28.50
C ASN A 52 7.15 11.30 -28.09
N ALA A 53 8.17 11.66 -27.33
CA ALA A 53 8.40 13.04 -26.91
C ALA A 53 8.80 13.95 -28.08
N SER A 54 8.67 15.27 -27.86
CA SER A 54 9.02 16.30 -28.81
C SER A 54 10.52 16.33 -29.16
N ASP A 55 10.85 16.87 -30.32
CA ASP A 55 12.25 17.08 -30.72
C ASP A 55 12.99 18.00 -29.76
N LEU A 56 12.30 19.00 -29.17
CA LEU A 56 12.86 19.91 -28.18
C LEU A 56 13.34 19.17 -26.92
N LEU A 57 12.56 18.23 -26.41
CA LEU A 57 12.97 17.40 -25.27
C LEU A 57 14.17 16.53 -25.63
N LYS A 58 14.14 15.87 -26.80
CA LYS A 58 15.22 14.99 -27.26
C LYS A 58 16.52 15.73 -27.50
N GLU A 59 16.46 17.00 -27.95
CA GLU A 59 17.62 17.87 -28.09
C GLU A 59 18.25 18.24 -26.74
N LYS A 60 17.42 18.47 -25.72
CA LYS A 60 17.88 18.92 -24.41
C LYS A 60 18.29 17.81 -23.47
N ILE A 61 17.60 16.68 -23.53
CA ILE A 61 17.82 15.52 -22.67
C ILE A 61 18.01 14.29 -23.53
N SER A 62 19.22 13.76 -23.63
CA SER A 62 19.44 12.50 -24.34
C SER A 62 18.73 11.33 -23.66
N LEU A 63 18.42 10.27 -24.41
CA LEU A 63 17.81 9.05 -23.87
C LEU A 63 18.63 8.44 -22.72
N GLU A 64 19.96 8.50 -22.81
CA GLU A 64 20.82 8.01 -21.73
C GLU A 64 20.69 8.80 -20.44
N ARG A 65 20.60 10.14 -20.52
CA ARG A 65 20.35 11.00 -19.36
C ARG A 65 18.97 10.74 -18.79
N PHE A 66 17.96 10.64 -19.64
CA PHE A 66 16.58 10.36 -19.22
C PHE A 66 16.51 9.02 -18.46
N LYS A 67 17.13 7.96 -19.00
CA LYS A 67 17.28 6.66 -18.32
C LYS A 67 18.14 6.73 -17.05
N GLY A 68 19.15 7.60 -17.02
CA GLY A 68 19.97 7.84 -15.85
C GLY A 68 19.17 8.42 -14.68
N TYR A 69 18.33 9.41 -14.95
CA TYR A 69 17.42 9.99 -13.93
C TYR A 69 16.39 8.93 -13.45
N MET A 70 15.83 8.14 -14.37
CA MET A 70 14.95 7.03 -14.02
C MET A 70 15.61 6.07 -13.03
N ARG A 71 16.84 5.62 -13.30
CA ARG A 71 17.55 4.68 -12.42
C ARG A 71 17.83 5.27 -11.05
N LEU A 72 18.28 6.52 -10.99
CA LEU A 72 18.54 7.23 -9.74
C LEU A 72 17.33 7.19 -8.82
N PHE A 73 16.16 7.54 -9.34
CA PHE A 73 14.93 7.57 -8.52
C PHE A 73 14.34 6.18 -8.27
N THR A 74 14.56 5.21 -9.17
CA THR A 74 14.21 3.82 -8.89
C THR A 74 14.98 3.32 -7.66
N ASP A 75 16.27 3.57 -7.59
CA ASP A 75 17.09 3.19 -6.44
C ASP A 75 16.69 3.96 -5.17
N GLU A 76 16.37 5.25 -5.26
CA GLU A 76 15.93 6.04 -4.11
C GLU A 76 14.62 5.54 -3.49
N PHE A 77 13.63 5.21 -4.33
CA PHE A 77 12.28 4.89 -3.85
C PHE A 77 12.04 3.39 -3.61
N PHE A 78 12.68 2.51 -4.39
CA PHE A 78 12.38 1.07 -4.41
C PHE A 78 13.48 0.21 -3.81
N ASN A 79 14.64 0.77 -3.49
CA ASN A 79 15.68 0.06 -2.75
C ASN A 79 15.39 0.18 -1.25
N GLU A 80 15.11 -0.95 -0.59
CA GLU A 80 14.76 -0.98 0.83
C GLU A 80 15.85 -0.39 1.76
N ASN A 81 17.11 -0.37 1.33
CA ASN A 81 18.22 0.20 2.10
C ASN A 81 18.28 1.73 2.03
N ASN A 82 17.72 2.33 0.98
CA ASN A 82 17.76 3.76 0.72
C ASN A 82 16.41 4.45 0.99
N ALA A 83 15.31 3.69 1.07
CA ALA A 83 13.99 4.26 1.19
C ALA A 83 13.76 4.93 2.56
N ASP A 84 13.58 6.25 2.53
CA ASP A 84 13.13 7.04 3.69
C ASP A 84 11.60 6.92 3.91
N PHE A 85 10.92 6.19 3.04
CA PHE A 85 9.47 6.02 3.00
C PHE A 85 9.10 4.57 3.27
N ARG A 86 8.01 4.36 3.99
CA ARG A 86 7.51 3.02 4.31
C ARG A 86 5.99 2.98 4.21
N TYR A 87 5.50 1.85 3.71
CA TYR A 87 4.10 1.48 3.84
C TYR A 87 3.94 0.44 4.94
N TYR A 88 2.93 0.66 5.75
CA TYR A 88 2.44 -0.31 6.72
C TYR A 88 1.07 -0.76 6.26
N VAL A 89 0.89 -2.06 6.16
CA VAL A 89 -0.32 -2.63 5.57
C VAL A 89 -0.91 -3.73 6.44
N THR A 90 -2.23 -3.84 6.41
CA THR A 90 -2.95 -5.07 6.76
C THR A 90 -3.87 -5.44 5.61
N CYS A 91 -3.94 -6.73 5.34
CA CYS A 91 -4.58 -7.29 4.17
C CYS A 91 -5.88 -7.98 4.54
N PHE A 92 -6.87 -7.81 3.68
CA PHE A 92 -8.15 -8.50 3.76
C PHE A 92 -8.43 -9.18 2.42
N SER A 93 -9.13 -10.30 2.43
CA SER A 93 -9.67 -10.96 1.23
C SER A 93 -11.15 -10.65 1.08
N TYR A 94 -11.64 -10.60 -0.16
CA TYR A 94 -13.08 -10.58 -0.42
C TYR A 94 -13.76 -11.94 -0.22
N GLN A 95 -12.96 -13.02 -0.03
CA GLN A 95 -13.43 -14.40 0.14
C GLN A 95 -13.36 -14.79 1.60
N ASP A 96 -14.43 -15.41 2.10
CA ASP A 96 -14.55 -15.86 3.50
C ASP A 96 -14.08 -17.29 3.74
N ASP A 97 -13.92 -18.10 2.69
CA ASP A 97 -13.54 -19.52 2.77
C ASP A 97 -12.65 -19.94 1.60
N LEU A 98 -11.41 -19.39 1.57
CA LEU A 98 -10.44 -19.62 0.50
C LEU A 98 -9.26 -20.47 1.00
N LEU A 99 -9.00 -21.59 0.33
CA LEU A 99 -7.98 -22.57 0.74
C LEU A 99 -6.57 -21.98 0.83
N SER A 100 -6.16 -21.15 -0.13
CA SER A 100 -4.85 -20.50 -0.12
C SER A 100 -4.69 -19.57 1.09
N GLN A 101 -5.74 -18.85 1.46
CA GLN A 101 -5.75 -17.97 2.63
C GLN A 101 -5.69 -18.78 3.94
N TRP A 102 -6.44 -19.90 4.03
CA TRP A 102 -6.35 -20.80 5.16
C TRP A 102 -4.94 -21.35 5.36
N ARG A 103 -4.27 -21.75 4.28
CA ARG A 103 -2.91 -22.30 4.31
C ARG A 103 -1.86 -21.26 4.61
N GLY A 104 -1.95 -20.10 3.97
CA GLY A 104 -0.91 -19.06 4.05
C GLY A 104 -0.96 -18.22 5.33
N TYR A 105 -2.17 -17.96 5.86
CA TYR A 105 -2.36 -16.92 6.88
C TYR A 105 -3.08 -17.38 8.15
N ALA A 106 -3.79 -18.53 8.10
CA ALA A 106 -4.59 -19.01 9.22
C ALA A 106 -4.08 -20.34 9.80
N ASP A 107 -2.79 -20.45 10.02
CA ASP A 107 -2.13 -21.62 10.61
C ASP A 107 -2.58 -22.93 9.94
N ASP A 108 -2.45 -22.99 8.61
CA ASP A 108 -2.85 -24.16 7.80
C ASP A 108 -4.30 -24.61 8.07
N GLY A 109 -5.21 -23.64 8.22
CA GLY A 109 -6.63 -23.88 8.45
C GLY A 109 -7.02 -24.15 9.91
N ARG A 110 -6.09 -24.04 10.87
CA ARG A 110 -6.37 -24.15 12.31
C ARG A 110 -6.82 -22.85 12.95
N GLY A 111 -6.70 -21.73 12.22
CA GLY A 111 -7.07 -20.40 12.66
C GLY A 111 -8.50 -19.99 12.34
N ALA A 112 -8.70 -18.70 12.08
CA ALA A 112 -10.00 -18.11 11.75
C ALA A 112 -9.87 -16.98 10.73
N ALA A 113 -10.99 -16.56 10.14
CA ALA A 113 -11.11 -15.36 9.32
C ALA A 113 -12.09 -14.38 9.99
N ILE A 114 -11.63 -13.18 10.30
CA ILE A 114 -12.42 -12.11 10.91
C ILE A 114 -13.02 -11.28 9.79
N GLY A 115 -14.35 -11.19 9.75
CA GLY A 115 -15.09 -10.40 8.77
C GLY A 115 -15.31 -8.97 9.23
N PHE A 116 -14.74 -8.03 8.50
CA PHE A 116 -14.84 -6.59 8.71
C PHE A 116 -15.83 -5.97 7.74
N ASP A 117 -16.64 -5.02 8.21
CA ASP A 117 -17.52 -4.25 7.35
C ASP A 117 -16.70 -3.27 6.51
N LEU A 118 -16.70 -3.47 5.19
CA LEU A 118 -15.94 -2.66 4.24
C LEU A 118 -16.40 -1.20 4.21
N ASP A 119 -17.70 -0.96 4.38
CA ASP A 119 -18.24 0.40 4.30
C ASP A 119 -17.89 1.18 5.56
N VAL A 120 -17.83 0.51 6.71
CA VAL A 120 -17.29 1.08 7.95
C VAL A 120 -15.78 1.34 7.84
N LEU A 121 -15.00 0.41 7.26
CA LEU A 121 -13.57 0.64 6.99
C LEU A 121 -13.36 1.87 6.10
N LYS A 122 -14.14 2.03 5.04
CA LYS A 122 -14.09 3.22 4.17
C LYS A 122 -14.40 4.51 4.93
N GLN A 123 -15.39 4.49 5.82
CA GLN A 123 -15.72 5.66 6.65
C GLN A 123 -14.57 6.01 7.62
N ILE A 124 -13.92 5.00 8.19
CA ILE A 124 -12.79 5.21 9.10
C ILE A 124 -11.64 5.93 8.41
N VAL A 125 -11.30 5.55 7.17
CA VAL A 125 -10.18 6.14 6.42
C VAL A 125 -10.51 7.47 5.75
N GLN A 126 -11.78 7.90 5.75
CA GLN A 126 -12.17 9.24 5.29
C GLN A 126 -11.71 10.27 6.31
N VAL A 127 -10.50 10.78 6.13
CA VAL A 127 -9.94 11.83 6.99
C VAL A 127 -10.62 13.16 6.69
N SER A 128 -11.06 13.89 7.72
CA SER A 128 -11.51 15.27 7.56
C SER A 128 -10.38 16.12 6.97
N PRO A 129 -10.66 16.99 5.97
CA PRO A 129 -9.64 17.82 5.31
C PRO A 129 -8.77 18.65 6.26
N GLU A 130 -9.29 18.96 7.45
CA GLU A 130 -8.62 19.79 8.46
C GLU A 130 -7.51 19.04 9.24
N LYS A 131 -7.46 17.71 9.17
CA LYS A 131 -6.52 16.88 9.95
C LYS A 131 -5.40 16.23 9.10
N SER A 132 -5.33 16.51 7.79
CA SER A 132 -4.54 15.71 6.83
C SER A 132 -3.05 16.08 6.73
N GLN A 133 -2.39 16.60 7.76
CA GLN A 133 -1.03 17.12 7.59
C GLN A 133 0.12 16.10 7.65
N SER A 134 -0.06 14.81 7.93
CA SER A 134 1.13 13.96 8.15
C SER A 134 1.07 12.45 7.97
N SER A 135 -0.08 11.82 7.87
CA SER A 135 -0.14 10.40 7.47
C SER A 135 -1.30 10.18 6.51
N VAL A 136 -1.03 9.45 5.46
CA VAL A 136 -2.06 9.07 4.49
C VAL A 136 -2.49 7.65 4.82
N VAL A 137 -3.67 7.53 5.45
CA VAL A 137 -4.34 6.24 5.61
C VAL A 137 -5.27 6.05 4.44
N SER A 138 -5.20 4.90 3.81
CA SER A 138 -5.96 4.62 2.60
C SER A 138 -6.38 3.15 2.53
N LEU A 139 -7.43 2.89 1.77
CA LEU A 139 -7.94 1.54 1.53
C LEU A 139 -7.93 1.28 0.03
N HIS A 140 -7.14 0.31 -0.41
CA HIS A 140 -6.91 0.02 -1.82
C HIS A 140 -7.27 -1.42 -2.18
N LYS A 141 -8.11 -1.57 -3.20
CA LYS A 141 -8.29 -2.87 -3.87
C LYS A 141 -7.03 -3.16 -4.70
N ILE A 142 -6.53 -4.39 -4.61
CA ILE A 142 -5.34 -4.79 -5.35
C ILE A 142 -5.68 -5.04 -6.83
N SER A 143 -4.88 -4.45 -7.71
CA SER A 143 -4.91 -4.75 -9.15
C SER A 143 -3.97 -5.89 -9.47
N TYR A 144 -4.50 -6.92 -10.12
CA TYR A 144 -3.78 -8.08 -10.63
C TYR A 144 -3.75 -8.10 -12.17
N SER A 145 -4.29 -7.09 -12.81
CA SER A 145 -4.33 -6.97 -14.27
C SER A 145 -3.04 -6.34 -14.76
N GLU A 146 -2.18 -7.10 -15.46
CA GLU A 146 -0.94 -6.58 -16.04
C GLU A 146 -1.19 -5.41 -17.02
N SER A 147 -2.29 -5.46 -17.77
CA SER A 147 -2.66 -4.38 -18.68
C SER A 147 -3.04 -3.10 -17.94
N GLU A 148 -3.83 -3.18 -16.85
CA GLU A 148 -4.17 -2.02 -16.03
C GLU A 148 -2.95 -1.44 -15.31
N GLN A 149 -2.08 -2.31 -14.77
CA GLN A 149 -0.86 -1.90 -14.11
C GLN A 149 0.08 -1.16 -15.08
N LYS A 150 0.28 -1.73 -16.26
CA LYS A 150 1.09 -1.15 -17.32
C LYS A 150 0.53 0.19 -17.79
N GLU A 151 -0.79 0.26 -18.02
CA GLU A 151 -1.47 1.50 -18.42
C GLU A 151 -1.30 2.59 -17.36
N THR A 152 -1.43 2.25 -16.07
CA THR A 152 -1.23 3.20 -14.98
C THR A 152 0.21 3.75 -14.97
N VAL A 153 1.22 2.89 -15.14
CA VAL A 153 2.62 3.33 -15.25
C VAL A 153 2.81 4.21 -16.47
N HIS A 154 2.26 3.81 -17.62
CA HIS A 154 2.31 4.58 -18.86
C HIS A 154 1.77 6.00 -18.69
N GLN A 155 0.58 6.13 -18.12
CA GLN A 155 -0.05 7.44 -17.89
C GLN A 155 0.79 8.33 -16.98
N ILE A 156 1.33 7.80 -15.88
CA ILE A 156 2.19 8.55 -14.95
C ILE A 156 3.48 9.02 -15.65
N VAL A 157 4.06 8.18 -16.51
CA VAL A 157 5.28 8.54 -17.25
C VAL A 157 4.98 9.56 -18.36
N CYS A 158 3.85 9.46 -19.05
CA CYS A 158 3.42 10.45 -20.04
C CYS A 158 3.18 11.83 -19.40
N GLU A 159 2.63 11.88 -18.18
CA GLU A 159 2.51 13.12 -17.43
C GLU A 159 3.88 13.76 -17.16
N LEU A 160 4.90 12.97 -16.79
CA LEU A 160 6.27 13.47 -16.62
C LEU A 160 6.81 14.10 -17.91
N VAL A 161 6.69 13.40 -19.03
CA VAL A 161 7.17 13.90 -20.33
C VAL A 161 6.48 15.20 -20.68
N SER A 162 5.14 15.26 -20.54
CA SER A 162 4.37 16.49 -20.82
C SER A 162 4.74 17.66 -19.89
N GLU A 163 5.03 17.39 -18.59
CA GLU A 163 5.48 18.41 -17.64
C GLU A 163 6.86 18.98 -18.04
N ILE A 164 7.79 18.11 -18.46
CA ILE A 164 9.12 18.53 -18.90
C ILE A 164 9.02 19.33 -20.22
N GLU A 165 8.23 18.87 -21.19
CA GLU A 165 8.04 19.55 -22.47
C GLU A 165 7.47 20.95 -22.27
N LYS A 166 6.49 21.11 -21.37
CA LYS A 166 5.93 22.41 -21.02
C LYS A 166 7.01 23.34 -20.44
N MET A 167 7.83 22.86 -19.51
CA MET A 167 8.92 23.65 -18.95
C MET A 167 9.93 24.10 -20.02
N LEU A 168 10.30 23.21 -20.93
CA LEU A 168 11.24 23.50 -22.03
C LEU A 168 10.64 24.50 -23.03
N GLN A 169 9.34 24.42 -23.30
CA GLN A 169 8.66 25.35 -24.19
C GLN A 169 8.56 26.76 -23.56
N GLU A 170 8.14 26.85 -22.31
CA GLU A 170 8.11 28.12 -21.55
C GLU A 170 9.49 28.74 -21.50
N GLU A 171 10.54 27.95 -21.29
CA GLU A 171 11.90 28.39 -21.31
C GLU A 171 12.31 28.99 -22.66
N LYS A 172 11.99 28.30 -23.76
CA LYS A 172 12.29 28.74 -25.12
C LYS A 172 11.61 30.07 -25.45
N GLU A 173 10.36 30.25 -24.99
CA GLU A 173 9.60 31.49 -25.20
C GLU A 173 10.19 32.71 -24.43
N LEU A 174 10.64 32.47 -23.19
CA LEU A 174 11.21 33.50 -22.34
C LEU A 174 12.60 34.00 -22.80
N THR A 175 13.40 33.12 -23.39
CA THR A 175 14.83 33.39 -23.65
C THR A 175 15.17 33.64 -25.11
N GLY A 176 14.21 33.50 -26.02
CA GLY A 176 14.43 33.64 -27.47
C GLY A 176 15.32 32.53 -28.04
N ASN A 177 16.62 32.80 -28.21
CA ASN A 177 17.59 31.76 -28.57
C ASN A 177 18.49 31.38 -27.39
N PHE A 178 18.75 30.08 -27.21
CA PHE A 178 19.46 29.47 -26.06
C PHE A 178 20.95 29.88 -25.89
N GLU A 179 21.47 30.80 -26.70
CA GLU A 179 22.92 31.05 -26.80
C GLU A 179 23.54 31.91 -25.66
N ASN A 180 22.74 32.52 -24.77
CA ASN A 180 23.25 33.43 -23.74
C ASN A 180 22.83 33.09 -22.30
N LYS A 181 22.74 31.79 -21.96
CA LYS A 181 22.31 31.37 -20.60
C LYS A 181 23.48 31.38 -19.62
N THR A 182 23.21 31.92 -18.42
CA THR A 182 24.13 31.76 -17.30
C THR A 182 24.05 30.32 -16.75
N ARG A 183 25.15 29.81 -16.20
CA ARG A 183 25.22 28.49 -15.57
C ARG A 183 24.18 28.33 -14.46
N GLU A 184 23.84 29.39 -13.75
CA GLU A 184 22.78 29.38 -12.72
C GLU A 184 21.42 29.05 -13.30
N TYR A 185 21.07 29.60 -14.44
CA TYR A 185 19.79 29.33 -15.11
C TYR A 185 19.67 27.88 -15.60
N GLU A 186 20.73 27.31 -16.16
CA GLU A 186 20.75 25.90 -16.54
C GLU A 186 20.60 24.96 -15.35
N MET A 187 21.21 25.32 -14.20
CA MET A 187 21.06 24.56 -12.97
C MET A 187 19.63 24.64 -12.42
N GLU A 188 18.99 25.80 -12.45
CA GLU A 188 17.60 25.95 -12.01
C GLU A 188 16.63 25.12 -12.87
N LEU A 189 16.83 25.10 -14.19
CA LEU A 189 16.02 24.24 -15.06
C LEU A 189 16.23 22.75 -14.77
N LEU A 190 17.49 22.34 -14.57
CA LEU A 190 17.81 20.95 -14.21
C LEU A 190 17.14 20.59 -12.90
N ASP A 191 17.18 21.44 -11.90
CA ASP A 191 16.51 21.19 -10.60
C ASP A 191 14.98 21.05 -10.77
N LYS A 192 14.35 21.85 -11.63
CA LYS A 192 12.92 21.70 -11.95
C LYS A 192 12.63 20.35 -12.60
N ILE A 193 13.45 19.95 -13.57
CA ILE A 193 13.31 18.63 -14.23
C ILE A 193 13.50 17.49 -13.23
N MET A 194 14.53 17.53 -12.38
CA MET A 194 14.78 16.54 -11.35
C MET A 194 13.62 16.44 -10.34
N ASN A 195 13.03 17.57 -9.98
CA ASN A 195 11.84 17.62 -9.12
C ASN A 195 10.62 16.95 -9.79
N SER A 196 10.45 17.08 -11.12
CA SER A 196 9.39 16.39 -11.84
C SER A 196 9.59 14.87 -11.86
N PHE A 197 10.84 14.41 -12.06
CA PHE A 197 11.16 12.99 -11.88
C PHE A 197 10.85 12.52 -10.46
N LYS A 198 11.26 13.24 -9.44
CA LYS A 198 11.00 12.91 -8.04
C LYS A 198 9.50 12.78 -7.74
N LYS A 199 8.69 13.75 -8.21
CA LYS A 199 7.22 13.68 -8.08
C LYS A 199 6.63 12.48 -8.80
N THR A 200 7.15 12.14 -9.98
CA THR A 200 6.69 10.99 -10.77
C THR A 200 6.99 9.69 -10.04
N PHE A 201 8.22 9.51 -9.56
CA PHE A 201 8.58 8.33 -8.80
C PHE A 201 7.82 8.24 -7.48
N TRP A 202 7.50 9.37 -6.86
CA TRP A 202 6.58 9.41 -5.74
C TRP A 202 5.19 8.86 -6.10
N LYS A 203 4.60 9.28 -7.23
CA LYS A 203 3.34 8.73 -7.71
C LYS A 203 3.45 7.23 -8.00
N LEU A 204 4.52 6.78 -8.68
CA LEU A 204 4.78 5.38 -8.95
C LEU A 204 4.90 4.55 -7.66
N PHE A 205 5.58 5.07 -6.65
CA PHE A 205 5.70 4.44 -5.35
C PHE A 205 4.33 4.34 -4.64
N GLN A 206 3.50 5.38 -4.73
CA GLN A 206 2.14 5.36 -4.16
C GLN A 206 1.25 4.30 -4.82
N VAL A 207 1.34 4.12 -6.13
CA VAL A 207 0.53 3.12 -6.83
C VAL A 207 1.07 1.70 -6.67
N SER A 208 2.35 1.54 -6.36
CA SER A 208 2.97 0.21 -6.22
C SER A 208 2.35 -0.62 -5.10
N VAL A 209 1.85 0.01 -4.04
CA VAL A 209 1.28 -0.67 -2.86
C VAL A 209 0.01 -1.47 -3.17
N TYR A 210 -0.68 -1.13 -4.27
CA TYR A 210 -1.89 -1.83 -4.70
C TYR A 210 -1.77 -2.54 -6.06
N MET A 211 -0.54 -2.75 -6.53
CA MET A 211 -0.22 -3.55 -7.71
C MET A 211 0.52 -4.82 -7.29
N LYS A 212 0.01 -5.97 -7.65
CA LYS A 212 0.57 -7.27 -7.24
C LYS A 212 0.69 -8.20 -8.43
N ASN A 213 1.63 -9.14 -8.34
CA ASN A 213 1.80 -10.19 -9.33
C ASN A 213 0.48 -10.94 -9.57
N PRO A 214 0.01 -11.09 -10.82
CA PRO A 214 -1.20 -11.83 -11.16
C PRO A 214 -1.25 -13.26 -10.64
N PHE A 215 -0.10 -13.84 -10.30
CA PHE A 215 0.00 -15.15 -9.68
C PHE A 215 -0.81 -15.24 -8.37
N PHE A 216 -0.93 -14.12 -7.64
CA PHE A 216 -1.66 -14.04 -6.37
C PHE A 216 -3.12 -13.58 -6.51
N ARG A 217 -3.68 -13.53 -7.73
CA ARG A 217 -5.04 -12.99 -7.97
C ARG A 217 -6.16 -13.69 -7.20
N GLU A 218 -5.95 -14.96 -6.83
CA GLU A 218 -6.93 -15.70 -6.03
C GLU A 218 -7.11 -15.14 -4.62
N GLU A 219 -6.11 -14.45 -4.07
CA GLU A 219 -6.21 -13.81 -2.74
C GLU A 219 -7.31 -12.75 -2.70
N SER A 220 -7.66 -12.17 -3.86
CA SER A 220 -8.74 -11.19 -3.99
C SER A 220 -8.65 -10.11 -2.91
N GLU A 221 -7.53 -9.42 -2.88
CA GLU A 221 -7.07 -8.63 -1.74
C GLU A 221 -7.57 -7.19 -1.77
N ILE A 222 -7.82 -6.65 -0.58
CA ILE A 222 -7.94 -5.21 -0.31
C ILE A 222 -7.03 -4.88 0.87
N ARG A 223 -6.31 -3.76 0.81
CA ARG A 223 -5.35 -3.32 1.82
C ARG A 223 -5.77 -2.07 2.52
N LEU A 224 -5.71 -2.10 3.84
CA LEU A 224 -5.61 -0.89 4.65
C LEU A 224 -4.14 -0.53 4.75
N CYS A 225 -3.79 0.67 4.27
CA CYS A 225 -2.43 1.15 4.16
C CYS A 225 -2.24 2.41 5.01
N GLU A 226 -1.11 2.51 5.66
CA GLU A 226 -0.58 3.75 6.24
C GLU A 226 0.76 4.03 5.58
N PHE A 227 0.91 5.26 5.12
CA PHE A 227 2.15 5.75 4.54
C PHE A 227 2.86 6.64 5.54
N SER A 228 4.15 6.39 5.73
CA SER A 228 5.00 7.21 6.58
C SER A 228 6.34 7.56 5.95
N SER A 229 6.79 8.79 6.18
CA SER A 229 8.17 9.19 5.97
C SER A 229 8.95 9.12 7.29
N LYS A 230 10.28 8.99 7.20
CA LYS A 230 11.19 8.94 8.34
C LYS A 230 11.03 10.12 9.31
N GLN A 231 10.66 11.30 8.80
CA GLN A 231 10.39 12.51 9.60
C GLN A 231 9.08 12.44 10.38
N LEU A 232 8.13 11.61 9.95
CA LEU A 232 6.82 11.41 10.57
C LEU A 232 6.84 10.32 11.66
N LEU A 233 7.93 9.55 11.77
CA LEU A 233 8.07 8.40 12.66
C LEU A 233 8.13 8.75 14.16
N MET A 234 8.26 10.01 14.53
CA MET A 234 8.51 10.40 15.92
C MET A 234 7.23 10.89 16.60
N GLY A 235 6.56 9.99 17.30
CA GLY A 235 5.63 10.34 18.39
C GLY A 235 4.24 10.83 17.97
N ARG A 236 3.61 10.25 16.93
CA ARG A 236 2.29 10.70 16.49
C ARG A 236 1.24 9.59 16.46
N GLU A 237 0.25 9.72 17.34
CA GLU A 237 -1.03 9.05 17.16
C GLU A 237 -1.85 9.82 16.10
N VAL A 238 -2.48 9.08 15.20
CA VAL A 238 -3.37 9.62 14.17
C VAL A 238 -4.81 9.26 14.49
N GLU A 239 -5.61 10.27 14.76
CA GLU A 239 -7.05 10.08 14.91
C GLU A 239 -7.72 9.91 13.54
N LEU A 240 -8.53 8.88 13.43
CA LEU A 240 -9.35 8.56 12.28
C LEU A 240 -10.83 8.81 12.58
N SER A 241 -11.68 8.63 11.58
CA SER A 241 -13.12 8.74 11.77
C SER A 241 -13.66 7.61 12.67
N LEU A 242 -14.87 7.77 13.20
CA LEU A 242 -15.54 6.84 14.12
C LEU A 242 -14.73 6.53 15.41
N GLY A 243 -13.76 7.38 15.75
CA GLY A 243 -12.91 7.25 16.92
C GLY A 243 -11.83 6.17 16.81
N ALA A 244 -11.61 5.62 15.63
CA ALA A 244 -10.47 4.76 15.37
C ALA A 244 -9.15 5.56 15.40
N ARG A 245 -8.02 4.89 15.60
CA ARG A 245 -6.70 5.53 15.70
C ARG A 245 -5.61 4.66 15.09
N LEU A 246 -4.55 5.33 14.63
CA LEU A 246 -3.25 4.67 14.45
C LEU A 246 -2.34 5.07 15.60
N HIS A 247 -1.74 4.08 16.24
CA HIS A 247 -0.76 4.29 17.29
C HIS A 247 0.65 4.53 16.72
N ASN A 248 1.56 4.90 17.61
CA ASN A 248 2.96 5.07 17.26
C ASN A 248 3.58 3.77 16.76
N TYR A 249 4.68 3.91 16.01
CA TYR A 249 5.48 2.77 15.58
C TYR A 249 5.95 1.94 16.74
N SER A 250 5.83 0.64 16.57
CA SER A 250 6.37 -0.35 17.49
C SER A 250 7.12 -1.44 16.71
N TYR A 251 7.74 -2.36 17.42
CA TYR A 251 8.53 -3.44 16.85
C TYR A 251 8.20 -4.76 17.51
N TYR A 252 8.20 -5.83 16.71
CA TYR A 252 8.18 -7.19 17.23
C TYR A 252 9.31 -8.00 16.61
N VAL A 253 9.70 -9.08 17.28
CA VAL A 253 10.73 -10.01 16.79
C VAL A 253 10.07 -11.16 16.06
N LYS A 254 10.46 -11.42 14.81
CA LYS A 254 10.09 -12.61 14.04
C LYS A 254 11.35 -13.11 13.34
N GLU A 255 11.66 -14.41 13.48
CA GLU A 255 12.79 -15.05 12.80
C GLU A 255 14.11 -14.28 12.90
N ASN A 256 14.46 -13.82 14.12
CA ASN A 256 15.64 -13.00 14.43
C ASN A 256 15.68 -11.61 13.75
N GLN A 257 14.54 -11.10 13.29
CA GLN A 257 14.42 -9.75 12.73
C GLN A 257 13.51 -8.89 13.59
N LEU A 258 13.86 -7.60 13.72
CA LEU A 258 12.97 -6.57 14.22
C LEU A 258 12.09 -6.08 13.08
N ILE A 259 10.79 -6.30 13.21
CA ILE A 259 9.79 -5.89 12.23
C ILE A 259 8.99 -4.74 12.81
N SER A 260 9.04 -3.60 12.13
CA SER A 260 8.23 -2.43 12.52
C SER A 260 6.78 -2.60 12.11
N TYR A 261 5.88 -2.07 12.93
CA TYR A 261 4.45 -2.06 12.67
C TYR A 261 3.77 -0.83 13.28
N VAL A 262 2.54 -0.60 12.87
CA VAL A 262 1.62 0.40 13.43
C VAL A 262 0.36 -0.33 13.86
N ASP A 263 -0.16 -0.05 15.04
CA ASP A 263 -1.43 -0.61 15.50
C ASP A 263 -2.60 0.28 15.05
N PHE A 264 -3.55 -0.32 14.36
CA PHE A 264 -4.85 0.26 14.01
C PHE A 264 -5.85 -0.12 15.10
N ASP A 265 -6.10 0.80 16.03
CA ASP A 265 -7.08 0.66 17.11
C ASP A 265 -8.48 1.01 16.59
N PHE A 266 -9.39 0.06 16.69
CA PHE A 266 -10.81 0.19 16.36
C PHE A 266 -11.74 -0.04 17.57
N SER A 267 -11.24 0.13 18.78
CA SER A 267 -11.96 -0.16 20.02
C SER A 267 -13.29 0.61 20.14
N LYS A 268 -13.34 1.84 19.60
CA LYS A 268 -14.53 2.72 19.66
C LYS A 268 -15.63 2.31 18.67
N CYS A 269 -15.29 1.56 17.61
CA CYS A 269 -16.24 1.16 16.57
C CYS A 269 -16.31 -0.36 16.34
N VAL A 270 -15.78 -1.17 17.27
CA VAL A 270 -15.65 -2.61 17.12
C VAL A 270 -16.96 -3.31 16.75
N ASN A 271 -18.08 -2.95 17.38
CA ASN A 271 -19.39 -3.57 17.12
C ASN A 271 -19.99 -3.18 15.75
N GLN A 272 -19.57 -2.05 15.20
CA GLN A 272 -19.94 -1.67 13.84
C GLN A 272 -19.03 -2.35 12.81
N LEU A 273 -17.77 -2.55 13.16
CA LEU A 273 -16.72 -2.98 12.26
C LEU A 273 -16.64 -4.51 12.12
N ILE A 274 -16.69 -5.27 13.22
CA ILE A 274 -16.61 -6.74 13.19
C ILE A 274 -18.02 -7.33 13.05
N ARG A 275 -18.27 -8.02 11.93
CA ARG A 275 -19.61 -8.52 11.58
C ARG A 275 -19.70 -10.03 11.51
N LYS A 276 -18.60 -10.71 11.20
CA LYS A 276 -18.59 -12.15 10.98
C LYS A 276 -17.27 -12.77 11.42
N LEU A 277 -17.31 -14.03 11.79
CA LEU A 277 -16.14 -14.83 12.06
C LEU A 277 -16.32 -16.20 11.39
N VAL A 278 -15.35 -16.63 10.61
CA VAL A 278 -15.33 -17.97 10.02
C VAL A 278 -14.23 -18.79 10.70
N ILE A 279 -14.60 -19.92 11.26
CA ILE A 279 -13.69 -20.86 11.91
C ILE A 279 -13.06 -21.74 10.83
N GLY A 280 -11.73 -21.86 10.83
CA GLY A 280 -11.00 -22.61 9.83
C GLY A 280 -11.34 -24.12 9.81
N PRO A 281 -11.12 -24.81 8.67
CA PRO A 281 -11.54 -26.21 8.47
C PRO A 281 -10.90 -27.19 9.43
N LYS A 282 -9.64 -26.92 9.88
CA LYS A 282 -8.91 -27.76 10.85
C LYS A 282 -8.99 -27.25 12.29
N CYS A 283 -9.66 -26.14 12.53
CA CYS A 283 -9.80 -25.58 13.87
C CYS A 283 -10.67 -26.49 14.73
N LEU A 284 -10.21 -26.79 15.95
CA LEU A 284 -10.90 -27.66 16.90
C LEU A 284 -11.97 -26.93 17.71
N THR A 285 -11.97 -25.60 17.71
CA THR A 285 -12.97 -24.79 18.41
C THR A 285 -14.33 -24.95 17.76
N SER A 286 -15.35 -25.25 18.56
CA SER A 286 -16.72 -25.33 18.07
C SER A 286 -17.32 -23.94 17.82
N GLU A 287 -18.34 -23.84 16.95
CA GLU A 287 -19.10 -22.61 16.78
C GLU A 287 -19.71 -22.10 18.09
N ARG A 288 -20.16 -23.03 18.93
CA ARG A 288 -20.75 -22.70 20.24
C ARG A 288 -19.72 -22.05 21.16
N ASP A 289 -18.53 -22.63 21.27
CA ASP A 289 -17.46 -22.07 22.10
C ASP A 289 -16.98 -20.71 21.61
N MET A 290 -16.90 -20.57 20.28
CA MET A 290 -16.55 -19.30 19.65
C MET A 290 -17.60 -18.22 19.92
N LYS A 291 -18.90 -18.54 19.88
CA LYS A 291 -19.98 -17.63 20.24
C LYS A 291 -19.90 -17.21 21.72
N TYR A 292 -19.60 -18.14 22.62
CA TYR A 292 -19.38 -17.81 24.03
C TYR A 292 -18.19 -16.87 24.21
N TYR A 293 -17.08 -17.17 23.55
CA TYR A 293 -15.90 -16.31 23.57
C TYR A 293 -16.22 -14.90 23.10
N LEU A 294 -16.86 -14.73 21.94
CA LEU A 294 -17.26 -13.42 21.41
C LEU A 294 -18.21 -12.68 22.35
N SER A 295 -19.12 -13.40 23.02
CA SER A 295 -20.05 -12.81 24.00
C SER A 295 -19.31 -12.23 25.21
N THR A 296 -18.21 -12.87 25.68
CA THR A 296 -17.38 -12.31 26.77
C THR A 296 -16.68 -11.02 26.37
N LEU A 297 -16.49 -10.77 25.08
CA LEU A 297 -15.90 -9.56 24.52
C LEU A 297 -16.95 -8.50 24.13
N GLY A 298 -18.25 -8.77 24.35
CA GLY A 298 -19.33 -7.87 23.96
C GLY A 298 -19.65 -7.85 22.47
N LEU A 299 -19.21 -8.86 21.71
CA LEU A 299 -19.45 -9.04 20.26
C LEU A 299 -20.62 -9.99 20.01
N VAL A 300 -21.77 -9.76 20.64
CA VAL A 300 -22.93 -10.65 20.63
C VAL A 300 -23.62 -10.78 19.26
N ASP A 301 -23.50 -9.74 18.44
CA ASP A 301 -24.12 -9.66 17.09
C ASP A 301 -23.20 -10.20 15.98
N CYS A 302 -22.00 -10.67 16.34
CA CYS A 302 -21.07 -11.22 15.36
C CYS A 302 -21.54 -12.60 14.89
N GLU A 303 -21.77 -12.76 13.59
CA GLU A 303 -22.11 -14.04 12.98
C GLU A 303 -20.92 -15.00 13.07
N VAL A 304 -21.16 -16.24 13.47
CA VAL A 304 -20.11 -17.28 13.54
C VAL A 304 -20.49 -18.45 12.65
N ASN A 305 -19.61 -18.77 11.71
CA ASN A 305 -19.73 -19.91 10.79
C ASN A 305 -18.47 -20.75 10.85
N LYS A 306 -18.57 -21.99 10.42
CA LYS A 306 -17.41 -22.86 10.19
C LYS A 306 -17.16 -22.98 8.69
N SER A 307 -15.90 -23.04 8.29
CA SER A 307 -15.48 -23.33 6.92
C SER A 307 -16.15 -24.63 6.41
N GLN A 308 -16.60 -24.58 5.17
CA GLN A 308 -17.14 -25.76 4.47
C GLN A 308 -16.02 -26.59 3.80
N GLY A 309 -14.78 -26.12 3.86
CA GLY A 309 -13.63 -26.81 3.30
C GLY A 309 -13.40 -28.16 3.97
N THR A 310 -13.27 -29.23 3.17
CA THR A 310 -12.96 -30.58 3.64
C THR A 310 -11.46 -30.86 3.68
N TYR A 311 -10.66 -29.84 3.70
CA TYR A 311 -9.20 -29.89 3.74
C TYR A 311 -8.70 -30.48 5.06
N ARG A 312 -7.81 -31.50 4.98
CA ARG A 312 -7.19 -32.21 6.11
C ARG A 312 -5.69 -32.00 6.21
#